data_99b47ed9f96ee8a41672ae823f3a30fc
#
_entry.id   99b47ed9f96ee8a41672ae823f3a30fc
#
_cell.length_a   1.000
_cell.length_b   1.000
_cell.length_c   1.000
_cell.angle_alpha   90.00
_cell.angle_beta   90.00
_cell.angle_gamma   90.00
#
_symmetry.space_group_name_H-M   'P 1'
#
loop_
_entity.id
_entity.type
_entity.pdbx_description
1 polymer ?
#
loop_
_entity_poly.entity_id
_entity_poly.type
_entity_poly.pdbx_seq_one_letter_code
_entity_poly.pdbx_strand_id
1 'polypeptide(L)'
;MVLHPRLARLVIAVSAGLLIGYACVWASVSPISIGRSDFTSTYVGATLFREGHGSQMYDASLQTQLHSQVIAPDHVGNLPFVDAPIAAAIAAPVTLLPLDAAYRVWGIFQLLTLVAAVILAVRSARWPKDNWTVWKVATALAAVAALGSLSMLMEAQWTGVNALGLALAYRDWRAGRLGRGAVWLVLFAGVAKPHLALGLVAFALGWRDRRIVQGAVLGAIGVAAVSVAIVGTGGIAGFVHLVALSSTQFAPSAFVGMYGLIGVILGSGAPGEILWLAGAVAACVIAWLAGAAVRSDRSRLEVGLTVAALATILATPHAYVHDLVLLAPMFVWAMADARVRDAASLGQTRRATVLVLACWLTLSIAELLSLAGGPLAAVLGGPIAAGAVVPEVLIAFAVVAAVVTLRGSRKQGVLPGAPRPRRTHGADLTLTLTEPGSS
;
A
#
# COMPACT_ATOMS: atom_id res chain seq x y z
N MET A 1 25.36 21.28 10.99
CA MET A 1 24.16 21.93 11.61
C MET A 1 23.02 20.91 11.65
N VAL A 2 22.60 20.46 12.85
CA VAL A 2 21.57 19.42 13.03
C VAL A 2 20.22 19.97 12.53
N LEU A 3 19.48 19.25 11.62
CA LEU A 3 18.08 19.62 11.29
C LEU A 3 17.37 19.82 12.62
N HIS A 4 16.94 21.06 12.85
CA HIS A 4 16.63 21.54 14.18
C HIS A 4 15.50 20.65 14.75
N PRO A 5 15.57 20.15 15.97
CA PRO A 5 14.47 19.43 16.61
C PRO A 5 13.14 20.20 16.57
N ARG A 6 13.19 21.52 16.31
CA ARG A 6 12.01 22.38 16.08
C ARG A 6 11.19 21.92 14.87
N LEU A 7 11.82 21.55 13.73
CA LEU A 7 11.08 21.07 12.55
C LEU A 7 10.37 19.75 12.86
N ALA A 8 11.02 18.81 13.52
CA ALA A 8 10.35 17.56 13.90
C ALA A 8 9.17 17.81 14.86
N ARG A 9 9.33 18.74 15.84
CA ARG A 9 8.23 19.13 16.74
C ARG A 9 7.08 19.81 15.99
N LEU A 10 7.38 20.63 14.99
CA LEU A 10 6.36 21.23 14.11
C LEU A 10 5.60 20.14 13.34
N VAL A 11 6.30 19.18 12.74
CA VAL A 11 5.67 18.03 12.07
C VAL A 11 4.78 17.26 13.03
N ILE A 12 5.22 17.00 14.26
CA ILE A 12 4.41 16.34 15.29
C ILE A 12 3.14 17.14 15.58
N ALA A 13 3.27 18.44 15.84
CA ALA A 13 2.13 19.29 16.19
C ALA A 13 1.11 19.38 15.06
N VAL A 14 1.56 19.58 13.82
CA VAL A 14 0.69 19.63 12.63
C VAL A 14 0.01 18.29 12.40
N SER A 15 0.76 17.18 12.46
CA SER A 15 0.20 15.84 12.26
C SER A 15 -0.81 15.48 13.35
N ALA A 16 -0.54 15.82 14.61
CA ALA A 16 -1.48 15.59 15.71
C ALA A 16 -2.76 16.42 15.51
N GLY A 17 -2.64 17.68 15.11
CA GLY A 17 -3.79 18.55 14.80
C GLY A 17 -4.65 17.98 13.66
N LEU A 18 -4.03 17.50 12.58
CA LEU A 18 -4.71 16.83 11.47
C LEU A 18 -5.46 15.58 11.94
N LEU A 19 -4.81 14.71 12.73
CA LEU A 19 -5.44 13.48 13.24
C LEU A 19 -6.65 13.77 14.15
N ILE A 20 -6.57 14.81 14.99
CA ILE A 20 -7.71 15.28 15.77
C ILE A 20 -8.82 15.76 14.84
N GLY A 21 -8.49 16.58 13.82
CA GLY A 21 -9.44 17.03 12.81
C GLY A 21 -10.11 15.86 12.08
N TYR A 22 -9.35 14.86 11.68
CA TYR A 22 -9.88 13.65 11.02
C TYR A 22 -10.81 12.88 11.92
N ALA A 23 -10.47 12.73 13.20
CA ALA A 23 -11.34 12.08 14.18
C ALA A 23 -12.66 12.84 14.35
N CYS A 24 -12.63 14.18 14.42
CA CYS A 24 -13.82 15.01 14.50
C CYS A 24 -14.69 14.88 13.24
N VAL A 25 -14.10 14.99 12.04
CA VAL A 25 -14.83 14.84 10.77
C VAL A 25 -15.46 13.45 10.69
N TRP A 26 -14.68 12.40 10.94
CA TRP A 26 -15.17 11.03 10.89
C TRP A 26 -16.27 10.76 11.93
N ALA A 27 -16.15 11.29 13.14
CA ALA A 27 -17.18 11.17 14.19
C ALA A 27 -18.49 11.88 13.81
N SER A 28 -18.43 12.93 12.98
CA SER A 28 -19.58 13.70 12.52
C SER A 28 -20.26 13.14 11.25
N VAL A 29 -19.75 12.05 10.67
CA VAL A 29 -20.36 11.43 9.47
C VAL A 29 -21.77 11.00 9.77
N SER A 30 -22.72 11.46 8.93
CA SER A 30 -24.15 11.17 9.11
C SER A 30 -24.50 9.73 8.73
N PRO A 31 -25.59 9.14 9.26
CA PRO A 31 -26.07 7.82 8.87
C PRO A 31 -26.30 7.70 7.35
N ILE A 32 -26.80 8.75 6.70
CA ILE A 32 -27.00 8.78 5.24
C ILE A 32 -25.65 8.66 4.52
N SER A 33 -24.64 9.40 4.96
CA SER A 33 -23.29 9.32 4.37
C SER A 33 -22.65 7.94 4.61
N ILE A 34 -22.88 7.32 5.77
CA ILE A 34 -22.44 5.96 6.06
C ILE A 34 -23.10 4.96 5.09
N GLY A 35 -24.41 5.07 4.87
CA GLY A 35 -25.14 4.23 3.92
C GLY A 35 -24.63 4.32 2.47
N ARG A 36 -23.98 5.43 2.12
CA ARG A 36 -23.39 5.68 0.79
C ARG A 36 -21.88 5.41 0.72
N SER A 37 -21.25 5.03 1.82
CA SER A 37 -19.82 4.71 1.85
C SER A 37 -19.56 3.30 1.32
N ASP A 38 -18.32 3.05 0.90
CA ASP A 38 -17.86 1.74 0.44
C ASP A 38 -17.99 0.66 1.52
N PHE A 39 -18.02 1.05 2.82
CA PHE A 39 -18.23 0.11 3.91
C PHE A 39 -19.56 -0.62 3.79
N THR A 40 -20.60 0.02 3.26
CA THR A 40 -21.91 -0.62 3.13
C THR A 40 -21.87 -1.83 2.21
N SER A 41 -21.05 -1.80 1.14
CA SER A 41 -20.81 -2.97 0.31
C SER A 41 -20.13 -4.11 1.08
N THR A 42 -19.11 -3.79 1.88
CA THR A 42 -18.45 -4.77 2.77
C THR A 42 -19.44 -5.35 3.79
N TYR A 43 -20.29 -4.51 4.39
CA TYR A 43 -21.30 -4.93 5.35
C TYR A 43 -22.33 -5.87 4.70
N VAL A 44 -22.78 -5.58 3.48
CA VAL A 44 -23.71 -6.43 2.71
C VAL A 44 -23.06 -7.78 2.42
N GLY A 45 -21.86 -7.82 1.83
CA GLY A 45 -21.16 -9.08 1.54
C GLY A 45 -20.91 -9.91 2.80
N ALA A 46 -20.53 -9.27 3.91
CA ALA A 46 -20.30 -9.92 5.19
C ALA A 46 -21.58 -10.46 5.84
N THR A 47 -22.72 -9.76 5.65
CA THR A 47 -24.05 -10.23 6.09
C THR A 47 -24.46 -11.46 5.31
N LEU A 48 -24.32 -11.46 3.98
CA LEU A 48 -24.62 -12.63 3.14
C LEU A 48 -23.78 -13.84 3.56
N PHE A 49 -22.49 -13.64 3.87
CA PHE A 49 -21.65 -14.72 4.39
C PHE A 49 -22.19 -15.25 5.72
N ARG A 50 -22.46 -14.38 6.70
CA ARG A 50 -22.95 -14.75 8.03
C ARG A 50 -24.28 -15.52 7.98
N GLU A 51 -25.16 -15.17 7.05
CA GLU A 51 -26.48 -15.77 6.89
C GLU A 51 -26.46 -17.08 6.06
N GLY A 52 -25.26 -17.56 5.68
CA GLY A 52 -25.09 -18.82 4.97
C GLY A 52 -25.28 -18.72 3.45
N HIS A 53 -25.39 -17.49 2.91
CA HIS A 53 -25.52 -17.24 1.47
C HIS A 53 -24.16 -17.09 0.75
N GLY A 54 -23.09 -17.71 1.26
CA GLY A 54 -21.73 -17.60 0.71
C GLY A 54 -21.67 -17.90 -0.80
N SER A 55 -22.32 -18.95 -1.27
CA SER A 55 -22.33 -19.33 -2.69
C SER A 55 -23.06 -18.33 -3.60
N GLN A 56 -23.93 -17.49 -3.04
CA GLN A 56 -24.70 -16.46 -3.73
C GLN A 56 -24.19 -15.05 -3.43
N MET A 57 -23.05 -14.94 -2.75
CA MET A 57 -22.50 -13.67 -2.29
C MET A 57 -22.32 -12.64 -3.41
N TYR A 58 -22.07 -13.10 -4.63
CA TYR A 58 -21.87 -12.27 -5.83
C TYR A 58 -23.08 -12.21 -6.75
N ASP A 59 -24.26 -12.59 -6.25
CA ASP A 59 -25.53 -12.34 -6.95
C ASP A 59 -25.90 -10.85 -6.82
N ALA A 60 -25.91 -10.13 -7.93
CA ALA A 60 -26.16 -8.69 -7.96
C ALA A 60 -27.56 -8.34 -7.46
N SER A 61 -28.57 -9.19 -7.70
CA SER A 61 -29.95 -8.95 -7.27
C SER A 61 -30.09 -9.10 -5.76
N LEU A 62 -29.47 -10.13 -5.19
CA LEU A 62 -29.47 -10.38 -3.75
C LEU A 62 -28.70 -9.29 -3.00
N GLN A 63 -27.54 -8.87 -3.52
CA GLN A 63 -26.79 -7.73 -2.96
C GLN A 63 -27.62 -6.45 -2.99
N THR A 64 -28.27 -6.13 -4.12
CA THR A 64 -29.12 -4.93 -4.26
C THR A 64 -30.29 -4.96 -3.30
N GLN A 65 -30.94 -6.10 -3.15
CA GLN A 65 -32.06 -6.26 -2.20
C GLN A 65 -31.62 -6.02 -0.77
N LEU A 66 -30.53 -6.66 -0.34
CA LEU A 66 -30.02 -6.50 1.02
C LEU A 66 -29.50 -5.09 1.27
N HIS A 67 -28.77 -4.52 0.30
CA HIS A 67 -28.28 -3.14 0.37
C HIS A 67 -29.44 -2.16 0.61
N SER A 68 -30.53 -2.27 -0.17
CA SER A 68 -31.71 -1.42 -0.02
C SER A 68 -32.38 -1.56 1.35
N GLN A 69 -32.35 -2.75 1.95
CA GLN A 69 -32.86 -2.97 3.32
C GLN A 69 -31.97 -2.31 4.37
N VAL A 70 -30.65 -2.41 4.20
CA VAL A 70 -29.65 -1.90 5.15
C VAL A 70 -29.65 -0.37 5.21
N ILE A 71 -29.84 0.31 4.06
CA ILE A 71 -29.81 1.79 3.99
C ILE A 71 -31.18 2.44 4.11
N ALA A 72 -32.25 1.68 4.20
CA ALA A 72 -33.61 2.26 4.31
C ALA A 72 -33.71 3.33 5.43
N PRO A 73 -34.41 4.44 5.20
CA PRO A 73 -35.25 4.80 4.05
C PRO A 73 -34.52 5.43 2.86
N ASP A 74 -33.21 5.55 2.87
CA ASP A 74 -32.45 6.04 1.71
C ASP A 74 -32.47 4.96 0.60
N HIS A 75 -32.41 5.39 -0.66
CA HIS A 75 -32.45 4.52 -1.82
C HIS A 75 -31.30 4.79 -2.79
N VAL A 76 -30.31 5.62 -2.37
CA VAL A 76 -29.21 6.04 -3.23
C VAL A 76 -27.93 5.32 -2.80
N GLY A 77 -27.19 4.78 -3.75
CA GLY A 77 -25.84 4.29 -3.53
C GLY A 77 -25.73 2.76 -3.48
N ASN A 78 -26.19 2.06 -4.48
CA ASN A 78 -25.97 0.62 -4.60
C ASN A 78 -24.55 0.35 -5.09
N LEU A 79 -23.62 0.15 -4.15
CA LEU A 79 -22.24 -0.27 -4.42
C LEU A 79 -22.16 -1.80 -4.25
N PRO A 80 -21.77 -2.56 -5.30
CA PRO A 80 -21.64 -4.00 -5.19
C PRO A 80 -20.42 -4.38 -4.33
N PHE A 81 -20.57 -5.46 -3.55
CA PHE A 81 -19.45 -6.10 -2.89
C PHE A 81 -18.62 -6.86 -3.91
N VAL A 82 -17.40 -6.39 -4.19
CA VAL A 82 -16.47 -6.96 -5.17
C VAL A 82 -15.11 -7.32 -4.56
N ASP A 83 -15.01 -7.33 -3.24
CA ASP A 83 -13.81 -7.83 -2.54
C ASP A 83 -13.75 -9.36 -2.57
N ALA A 84 -12.59 -9.92 -2.23
CA ALA A 84 -12.42 -11.37 -2.15
C ALA A 84 -13.36 -12.00 -1.09
N PRO A 85 -13.84 -13.25 -1.28
CA PRO A 85 -14.74 -13.90 -0.32
C PRO A 85 -14.24 -13.93 1.12
N ILE A 86 -12.94 -14.06 1.31
CA ILE A 86 -12.31 -14.03 2.64
C ILE A 86 -12.50 -12.68 3.35
N ALA A 87 -12.63 -11.58 2.61
CA ALA A 87 -12.91 -10.26 3.18
C ALA A 87 -14.28 -10.25 3.88
N ALA A 88 -15.30 -10.82 3.26
CA ALA A 88 -16.62 -10.97 3.87
C ALA A 88 -16.56 -11.78 5.16
N ALA A 89 -15.82 -12.89 5.19
CA ALA A 89 -15.66 -13.71 6.38
C ALA A 89 -14.97 -12.95 7.53
N ILE A 90 -13.94 -12.15 7.22
CA ILE A 90 -13.25 -11.30 8.22
C ILE A 90 -14.18 -10.21 8.75
N ALA A 91 -15.01 -9.61 7.89
CA ALA A 91 -15.94 -8.55 8.28
C ALA A 91 -17.23 -9.09 8.92
N ALA A 92 -17.55 -10.39 8.81
CA ALA A 92 -18.79 -10.95 9.31
C ALA A 92 -19.10 -10.62 10.79
N PRO A 93 -18.15 -10.65 11.74
CA PRO A 93 -18.45 -10.33 13.13
C PRO A 93 -19.02 -8.92 13.34
N VAL A 94 -18.62 -7.93 12.54
CA VAL A 94 -19.14 -6.54 12.72
C VAL A 94 -20.58 -6.40 12.26
N THR A 95 -21.09 -7.30 11.42
CA THR A 95 -22.49 -7.29 10.97
C THR A 95 -23.50 -7.75 12.04
N LEU A 96 -23.02 -8.13 13.22
CA LEU A 96 -23.85 -8.32 14.41
C LEU A 96 -24.28 -6.98 15.02
N LEU A 97 -23.65 -5.88 14.62
CA LEU A 97 -23.96 -4.52 15.06
C LEU A 97 -24.82 -3.82 13.99
N PRO A 98 -25.65 -2.83 14.36
CA PRO A 98 -26.26 -1.93 13.39
C PRO A 98 -25.20 -1.25 12.50
N LEU A 99 -25.58 -0.89 11.26
CA LEU A 99 -24.66 -0.36 10.24
C LEU A 99 -23.74 0.76 10.76
N ASP A 100 -24.30 1.74 11.49
CA ASP A 100 -23.54 2.87 12.03
C ASP A 100 -22.47 2.41 13.03
N ALA A 101 -22.84 1.56 13.99
CA ALA A 101 -21.89 1.01 14.97
C ALA A 101 -20.84 0.12 14.29
N ALA A 102 -21.26 -0.70 13.33
CA ALA A 102 -20.36 -1.53 12.52
C ALA A 102 -19.33 -0.69 11.76
N TYR A 103 -19.77 0.39 11.10
CA TYR A 103 -18.90 1.35 10.41
C TYR A 103 -17.85 1.94 11.36
N ARG A 104 -18.26 2.35 12.58
CA ARG A 104 -17.31 2.91 13.57
C ARG A 104 -16.29 1.88 14.02
N VAL A 105 -16.74 0.67 14.37
CA VAL A 105 -15.85 -0.42 14.78
C VAL A 105 -14.88 -0.80 13.66
N TRP A 106 -15.38 -0.87 12.42
CA TRP A 106 -14.56 -1.20 11.26
C TRP A 106 -13.55 -0.11 10.92
N GLY A 107 -13.95 1.16 10.95
CA GLY A 107 -13.02 2.28 10.75
C GLY A 107 -11.89 2.31 11.78
N ILE A 108 -12.19 2.05 13.07
CA ILE A 108 -11.17 1.90 14.12
C ILE A 108 -10.25 0.72 13.79
N PHE A 109 -10.77 -0.42 13.37
CA PHE A 109 -9.96 -1.58 12.99
C PHE A 109 -8.99 -1.23 11.84
N GLN A 110 -9.45 -0.54 10.79
CA GLN A 110 -8.61 -0.10 9.69
C GLN A 110 -7.53 0.89 10.14
N LEU A 111 -7.87 1.84 11.01
CA LEU A 111 -6.90 2.76 11.59
C LEU A 111 -5.85 2.03 12.42
N LEU A 112 -6.25 1.06 13.24
CA LEU A 112 -5.31 0.25 14.03
C LEU A 112 -4.36 -0.58 13.15
N THR A 113 -4.84 -1.14 12.03
CA THR A 113 -3.98 -1.84 11.08
C THR A 113 -2.99 -0.90 10.41
N LEU A 114 -3.39 0.32 10.04
CA LEU A 114 -2.47 1.34 9.53
C LEU A 114 -1.43 1.76 10.58
N VAL A 115 -1.85 2.03 11.80
CA VAL A 115 -0.92 2.38 12.91
C VAL A 115 0.07 1.24 13.15
N ALA A 116 -0.39 -0.02 13.16
CA ALA A 116 0.47 -1.19 13.29
C ALA A 116 1.47 -1.28 12.12
N ALA A 117 1.04 -1.01 10.88
CA ALA A 117 1.91 -0.97 9.70
C ALA A 117 3.02 0.08 9.84
N VAL A 118 2.65 1.30 10.25
CA VAL A 118 3.59 2.41 10.44
C VAL A 118 4.57 2.12 11.59
N ILE A 119 4.08 1.63 12.75
CA ILE A 119 4.94 1.24 13.87
C ILE A 119 5.93 0.15 13.43
N LEU A 120 5.46 -0.85 12.71
CA LEU A 120 6.29 -1.94 12.21
C LEU A 120 7.35 -1.43 11.22
N ALA A 121 6.97 -0.53 10.31
CA ALA A 121 7.88 0.14 9.38
C ALA A 121 8.96 0.94 10.12
N VAL A 122 8.57 1.75 11.12
CA VAL A 122 9.49 2.55 11.95
C VAL A 122 10.47 1.64 12.71
N ARG A 123 9.99 0.55 13.31
CA ARG A 123 10.83 -0.38 14.08
C ARG A 123 11.80 -1.19 13.20
N SER A 124 11.41 -1.45 11.96
CA SER A 124 12.19 -2.28 11.03
C SER A 124 13.14 -1.49 10.16
N ALA A 125 12.94 -0.18 9.97
CA ALA A 125 13.78 0.69 9.17
C ALA A 125 15.14 0.96 9.85
N ARG A 126 16.15 1.27 9.02
CA ARG A 126 17.47 1.73 9.51
C ARG A 126 17.42 3.22 9.80
N TRP A 127 17.64 3.60 11.04
CA TRP A 127 17.72 4.97 11.46
C TRP A 127 19.14 5.33 11.92
N PRO A 128 19.60 6.58 11.73
CA PRO A 128 20.86 7.03 12.32
C PRO A 128 20.76 7.04 13.85
N LYS A 129 21.90 6.93 14.55
CA LYS A 129 21.94 6.79 16.02
C LYS A 129 21.56 8.08 16.76
N ASP A 130 21.75 9.26 16.16
CA ASP A 130 21.60 10.55 16.83
C ASP A 130 20.18 11.14 16.72
N ASN A 131 19.61 11.63 17.84
CA ASN A 131 18.30 12.32 17.95
C ASN A 131 17.13 11.62 17.20
N TRP A 132 17.19 10.32 17.11
CA TRP A 132 16.30 9.51 16.27
C TRP A 132 14.88 9.40 16.79
N THR A 133 14.65 9.51 18.12
CA THR A 133 13.33 9.30 18.73
C THR A 133 12.33 10.33 18.25
N VAL A 134 12.66 11.61 18.28
CA VAL A 134 11.76 12.69 17.86
C VAL A 134 11.40 12.58 16.38
N TRP A 135 12.40 12.27 15.54
CA TRP A 135 12.16 12.07 14.10
C TRP A 135 11.36 10.81 13.77
N LYS A 136 11.53 9.73 14.55
CA LYS A 136 10.69 8.54 14.41
C LYS A 136 9.22 8.84 14.72
N VAL A 137 8.98 9.57 15.82
CA VAL A 137 7.62 9.99 16.20
C VAL A 137 7.03 10.94 15.14
N ALA A 138 7.79 11.95 14.70
CA ALA A 138 7.36 12.89 13.67
C ALA A 138 6.99 12.16 12.36
N THR A 139 7.84 11.24 11.93
CA THR A 139 7.61 10.45 10.70
C THR A 139 6.40 9.51 10.86
N ALA A 140 6.26 8.85 12.00
CA ALA A 140 5.12 7.97 12.25
C ALA A 140 3.80 8.75 12.22
N LEU A 141 3.73 9.88 12.92
CA LEU A 141 2.53 10.72 12.93
C LEU A 141 2.23 11.30 11.54
N ALA A 142 3.24 11.78 10.80
CA ALA A 142 3.06 12.29 9.45
C ALA A 142 2.60 11.20 8.46
N ALA A 143 3.07 9.96 8.63
CA ALA A 143 2.63 8.83 7.82
C ALA A 143 1.15 8.49 8.04
N VAL A 144 0.70 8.50 9.31
CA VAL A 144 -0.71 8.23 9.66
C VAL A 144 -1.61 9.42 9.33
N ALA A 145 -1.11 10.66 9.44
CA ALA A 145 -1.85 11.89 9.17
C ALA A 145 -1.93 12.27 7.68
N ALA A 146 -1.48 11.40 6.76
CA ALA A 146 -1.71 11.61 5.34
C ALA A 146 -3.21 11.72 5.03
N LEU A 147 -3.58 12.54 4.06
CA LEU A 147 -4.98 12.82 3.76
C LEU A 147 -5.73 11.56 3.28
N GLY A 148 -5.04 10.64 2.60
CA GLY A 148 -5.59 9.31 2.27
C GLY A 148 -6.12 8.54 3.48
N SER A 149 -5.58 8.80 4.70
CA SER A 149 -6.09 8.20 5.94
C SER A 149 -7.46 8.73 6.33
N LEU A 150 -7.75 10.03 6.07
CA LEU A 150 -9.10 10.57 6.25
C LEU A 150 -10.06 9.89 5.28
N SER A 151 -9.71 9.82 3.99
CA SER A 151 -10.53 9.16 2.98
C SER A 151 -10.74 7.67 3.31
N MET A 152 -9.70 6.97 3.80
CA MET A 152 -9.83 5.58 4.29
C MET A 152 -10.84 5.47 5.44
N LEU A 153 -10.86 6.40 6.39
CA LEU A 153 -11.80 6.41 7.51
C LEU A 153 -13.22 6.73 7.04
N MET A 154 -13.39 7.71 6.14
CA MET A 154 -14.69 8.12 5.60
C MET A 154 -15.37 7.00 4.82
N GLU A 155 -14.63 6.24 4.04
CA GLU A 155 -15.12 5.11 3.26
C GLU A 155 -15.01 3.78 4.02
N ALA A 156 -14.32 3.77 5.17
CA ALA A 156 -13.96 2.61 5.99
C ALA A 156 -13.33 1.46 5.17
N GLN A 157 -12.37 1.84 4.32
CA GLN A 157 -11.74 0.99 3.31
C GLN A 157 -10.64 0.07 3.86
N TRP A 158 -10.38 -1.03 3.16
CA TRP A 158 -9.44 -2.10 3.50
C TRP A 158 -7.95 -1.72 3.40
N THR A 159 -7.60 -0.52 2.97
CA THR A 159 -6.21 -0.16 2.61
C THR A 159 -5.25 -0.20 3.80
N GLY A 160 -5.74 -0.04 5.03
CA GLY A 160 -4.94 -0.26 6.24
C GLY A 160 -4.39 -1.68 6.33
N VAL A 161 -5.19 -2.67 5.96
CA VAL A 161 -4.80 -4.10 5.88
C VAL A 161 -3.69 -4.29 4.84
N ASN A 162 -3.82 -3.70 3.64
CA ASN A 162 -2.78 -3.78 2.60
C ASN A 162 -1.44 -3.17 3.08
N ALA A 163 -1.50 -2.00 3.73
CA ALA A 163 -0.32 -1.34 4.30
C ALA A 163 0.37 -2.22 5.36
N LEU A 164 -0.41 -2.92 6.20
CA LEU A 164 0.13 -3.86 7.19
C LEU A 164 0.83 -5.05 6.52
N GLY A 165 0.23 -5.63 5.49
CA GLY A 165 0.85 -6.72 4.71
C GLY A 165 2.19 -6.31 4.10
N LEU A 166 2.27 -5.11 3.53
CA LEU A 166 3.50 -4.55 2.99
C LEU A 166 4.57 -4.32 4.08
N ALA A 167 4.19 -3.81 5.24
CA ALA A 167 5.11 -3.59 6.35
C ALA A 167 5.64 -4.92 6.94
N LEU A 168 4.79 -5.97 7.02
CA LEU A 168 5.19 -7.31 7.41
C LEU A 168 6.16 -7.93 6.39
N ALA A 169 5.90 -7.78 5.10
CA ALA A 169 6.79 -8.23 4.04
C ALA A 169 8.16 -7.55 4.14
N TYR A 170 8.20 -6.24 4.28
CA TYR A 170 9.44 -5.49 4.46
C TYR A 170 10.24 -5.97 5.67
N ARG A 171 9.60 -6.11 6.85
CA ARG A 171 10.26 -6.60 8.07
C ARG A 171 10.94 -7.95 7.82
N ASP A 172 10.24 -8.86 7.16
CA ASP A 172 10.75 -10.22 6.94
C ASP A 172 11.83 -10.25 5.86
N TRP A 173 11.70 -9.46 4.79
CA TRP A 173 12.74 -9.30 3.77
C TRP A 173 14.02 -8.68 4.35
N ARG A 174 13.90 -7.70 5.22
CA ARG A 174 15.02 -7.12 5.98
C ARG A 174 15.73 -8.18 6.85
N ALA A 175 14.97 -9.09 7.46
CA ALA A 175 15.50 -10.18 8.28
C ALA A 175 15.95 -11.41 7.43
N GLY A 176 15.97 -11.33 6.10
CA GLY A 176 16.37 -12.43 5.22
C GLY A 176 15.32 -13.54 5.05
N ARG A 177 14.13 -13.41 5.63
CA ARG A 177 13.02 -14.36 5.55
C ARG A 177 12.17 -14.11 4.30
N LEU A 178 12.78 -14.30 3.12
CA LEU A 178 12.24 -13.83 1.85
C LEU A 178 10.89 -14.46 1.49
N GLY A 179 10.75 -15.79 1.64
CA GLY A 179 9.50 -16.49 1.35
C GLY A 179 8.36 -16.03 2.24
N ARG A 180 8.60 -15.89 3.56
CA ARG A 180 7.58 -15.41 4.51
C ARG A 180 7.13 -13.98 4.21
N GLY A 181 8.04 -13.10 3.82
CA GLY A 181 7.67 -11.76 3.40
C GLY A 181 6.76 -11.77 2.18
N ALA A 182 7.02 -12.66 1.20
CA ALA A 182 6.15 -12.81 0.04
C ALA A 182 4.76 -13.38 0.39
N VAL A 183 4.69 -14.32 1.34
CA VAL A 183 3.39 -14.81 1.88
C VAL A 183 2.57 -13.65 2.44
N TRP A 184 3.16 -12.81 3.29
CA TRP A 184 2.46 -11.66 3.87
C TRP A 184 1.93 -10.70 2.80
N LEU A 185 2.79 -10.34 1.84
CA LEU A 185 2.39 -9.42 0.77
C LEU A 185 1.18 -9.94 0.02
N VAL A 186 1.23 -11.20 -0.45
CA VAL A 186 0.16 -11.78 -1.27
C VAL A 186 -1.10 -12.08 -0.47
N LEU A 187 -0.96 -12.57 0.77
CA LEU A 187 -2.09 -12.86 1.63
C LEU A 187 -2.91 -11.59 1.93
N PHE A 188 -2.25 -10.52 2.36
CA PHE A 188 -2.95 -9.30 2.72
C PHE A 188 -3.50 -8.54 1.51
N ALA A 189 -2.79 -8.57 0.37
CA ALA A 189 -3.32 -8.03 -0.88
C ALA A 189 -4.53 -8.85 -1.37
N GLY A 190 -4.43 -10.18 -1.35
CA GLY A 190 -5.50 -11.06 -1.83
C GLY A 190 -6.76 -11.04 -0.96
N VAL A 191 -6.62 -10.72 0.34
CA VAL A 191 -7.77 -10.56 1.25
C VAL A 191 -8.53 -9.28 0.96
N ALA A 192 -7.82 -8.19 0.70
CA ALA A 192 -8.42 -6.87 0.58
C ALA A 192 -8.49 -6.41 -0.89
N LYS A 193 -7.40 -5.90 -1.41
CA LYS A 193 -7.35 -5.28 -2.75
C LYS A 193 -6.18 -5.86 -3.56
N PRO A 194 -6.36 -6.96 -4.28
CA PRO A 194 -5.26 -7.64 -4.98
C PRO A 194 -4.59 -6.76 -6.05
N HIS A 195 -5.32 -5.85 -6.67
CA HIS A 195 -4.78 -4.90 -7.64
C HIS A 195 -3.74 -3.94 -7.03
N LEU A 196 -3.79 -3.69 -5.71
CA LEU A 196 -2.77 -2.93 -4.99
C LEU A 196 -1.48 -3.72 -4.71
N ALA A 197 -1.22 -4.80 -5.42
CA ALA A 197 0.02 -5.55 -5.36
C ALA A 197 0.82 -5.57 -6.67
N LEU A 198 0.32 -5.01 -7.77
CA LEU A 198 0.88 -5.18 -9.12
C LEU A 198 2.38 -4.84 -9.20
N GLY A 199 2.76 -3.63 -8.86
CA GLY A 199 4.16 -3.21 -8.86
C GLY A 199 5.00 -3.93 -7.79
N LEU A 200 4.42 -4.25 -6.63
CA LEU A 200 5.09 -4.98 -5.56
C LEU A 200 5.38 -6.44 -5.96
N VAL A 201 4.47 -7.09 -6.68
CA VAL A 201 4.69 -8.42 -7.25
C VAL A 201 5.75 -8.36 -8.35
N ALA A 202 5.68 -7.38 -9.25
CA ALA A 202 6.71 -7.17 -10.27
C ALA A 202 8.11 -6.98 -9.64
N PHE A 203 8.21 -6.18 -8.57
CA PHE A 203 9.43 -6.02 -7.79
C PHE A 203 9.92 -7.35 -7.19
N ALA A 204 9.04 -8.11 -6.57
CA ALA A 204 9.36 -9.39 -5.97
C ALA A 204 9.88 -10.40 -7.02
N LEU A 205 9.25 -10.44 -8.19
CA LEU A 205 9.72 -11.25 -9.33
C LEU A 205 11.07 -10.77 -9.87
N GLY A 206 11.32 -9.45 -9.91
CA GLY A 206 12.61 -8.87 -10.30
C GLY A 206 13.75 -9.27 -9.38
N TRP A 207 13.49 -9.59 -8.13
CA TRP A 207 14.46 -10.09 -7.17
C TRP A 207 14.99 -11.50 -7.53
N ARG A 208 14.21 -12.30 -8.30
CA ARG A 208 14.60 -13.62 -8.83
C ARG A 208 15.05 -14.63 -7.77
N ASP A 209 14.48 -14.60 -6.59
CA ASP A 209 14.73 -15.56 -5.51
C ASP A 209 13.56 -16.57 -5.45
N ARG A 210 13.88 -17.87 -5.58
CA ARG A 210 12.87 -18.94 -5.58
C ARG A 210 11.99 -18.94 -4.32
N ARG A 211 12.55 -18.56 -3.17
CA ARG A 211 11.79 -18.47 -1.90
C ARG A 211 10.69 -17.42 -1.97
N ILE A 212 10.92 -16.31 -2.68
CA ILE A 212 9.91 -15.27 -2.90
C ILE A 212 8.77 -15.85 -3.75
N VAL A 213 9.09 -16.49 -4.86
CA VAL A 213 8.07 -17.10 -5.74
C VAL A 213 7.28 -18.17 -4.99
N GLN A 214 7.94 -19.07 -4.27
CA GLN A 214 7.28 -20.10 -3.45
C GLN A 214 6.35 -19.49 -2.40
N GLY A 215 6.82 -18.45 -1.69
CA GLY A 215 6.00 -17.74 -0.70
C GLY A 215 4.80 -17.07 -1.34
N ALA A 216 4.96 -16.40 -2.47
CA ALA A 216 3.86 -15.76 -3.20
C ALA A 216 2.82 -16.80 -3.66
N VAL A 217 3.26 -17.93 -4.21
CA VAL A 217 2.38 -19.03 -4.63
C VAL A 217 1.62 -19.62 -3.42
N LEU A 218 2.31 -19.85 -2.28
CA LEU A 218 1.66 -20.34 -1.07
C LEU A 218 0.61 -19.37 -0.56
N GLY A 219 0.91 -18.06 -0.55
CA GLY A 219 -0.06 -17.02 -0.18
C GLY A 219 -1.27 -17.02 -1.10
N ALA A 220 -1.06 -17.09 -2.41
CA ALA A 220 -2.12 -17.11 -3.41
C ALA A 220 -2.99 -18.37 -3.29
N ILE A 221 -2.38 -19.55 -3.12
CA ILE A 221 -3.11 -20.81 -2.89
C ILE A 221 -3.95 -20.70 -1.62
N GLY A 222 -3.40 -20.13 -0.54
CA GLY A 222 -4.15 -19.96 0.72
C GLY A 222 -5.39 -19.09 0.54
N VAL A 223 -5.26 -17.94 -0.10
CA VAL A 223 -6.40 -17.05 -0.39
C VAL A 223 -7.41 -17.75 -1.30
N ALA A 224 -6.94 -18.39 -2.38
CA ALA A 224 -7.82 -19.07 -3.34
C ALA A 224 -8.57 -20.24 -2.67
N ALA A 225 -7.89 -21.08 -1.90
CA ALA A 225 -8.49 -22.22 -1.22
C ALA A 225 -9.60 -21.78 -0.26
N VAL A 226 -9.32 -20.77 0.59
CA VAL A 226 -10.32 -20.24 1.52
C VAL A 226 -11.47 -19.59 0.77
N SER A 227 -11.20 -18.82 -0.29
CA SER A 227 -12.22 -18.18 -1.12
C SER A 227 -13.15 -19.22 -1.78
N VAL A 228 -12.59 -20.28 -2.37
CA VAL A 228 -13.37 -21.37 -2.96
C VAL A 228 -14.17 -22.14 -1.89
N ALA A 229 -13.60 -22.34 -0.69
CA ALA A 229 -14.33 -22.98 0.41
C ALA A 229 -15.55 -22.15 0.88
N ILE A 230 -15.48 -20.80 0.78
CA ILE A 230 -16.58 -19.91 1.16
C ILE A 230 -17.68 -19.87 0.09
N VAL A 231 -17.32 -19.69 -1.19
CA VAL A 231 -18.31 -19.41 -2.24
C VAL A 231 -18.52 -20.54 -3.24
N GLY A 232 -17.70 -21.58 -3.20
CA GLY A 232 -17.71 -22.65 -4.22
C GLY A 232 -17.23 -22.16 -5.59
N THR A 233 -17.19 -23.06 -6.56
CA THR A 233 -16.75 -22.74 -7.93
C THR A 233 -17.74 -21.82 -8.66
N GLY A 234 -19.04 -21.97 -8.43
CA GLY A 234 -20.09 -21.10 -8.99
C GLY A 234 -19.96 -19.65 -8.48
N GLY A 235 -19.67 -19.47 -7.19
CA GLY A 235 -19.46 -18.13 -6.63
C GLY A 235 -18.22 -17.43 -7.17
N ILE A 236 -17.16 -18.16 -7.52
CA ILE A 236 -16.00 -17.57 -8.20
C ILE A 236 -16.36 -17.02 -9.58
N ALA A 237 -17.18 -17.73 -10.35
CA ALA A 237 -17.67 -17.23 -11.65
C ALA A 237 -18.52 -15.96 -11.47
N GLY A 238 -19.40 -15.93 -10.45
CA GLY A 238 -20.16 -14.74 -10.06
C GLY A 238 -19.27 -13.56 -9.68
N PHE A 239 -18.21 -13.81 -8.91
CA PHE A 239 -17.20 -12.78 -8.57
C PHE A 239 -16.58 -12.15 -9.82
N VAL A 240 -16.06 -12.97 -10.74
CA VAL A 240 -15.43 -12.47 -11.98
C VAL A 240 -16.42 -11.66 -12.80
N HIS A 241 -17.67 -12.13 -12.92
CA HIS A 241 -18.71 -11.42 -13.65
C HIS A 241 -19.04 -10.06 -12.99
N LEU A 242 -19.23 -10.02 -11.67
CA LEU A 242 -19.57 -8.81 -10.94
C LEU A 242 -18.45 -7.78 -10.96
N VAL A 243 -17.18 -8.21 -10.84
CA VAL A 243 -16.00 -7.33 -10.97
C VAL A 243 -15.97 -6.69 -12.36
N ALA A 244 -16.22 -7.47 -13.42
CA ALA A 244 -16.27 -6.94 -14.79
C ALA A 244 -17.37 -5.88 -14.97
N LEU A 245 -18.56 -6.10 -14.40
CA LEU A 245 -19.65 -5.12 -14.43
C LEU A 245 -19.33 -3.86 -13.63
N SER A 246 -18.75 -4.00 -12.43
CA SER A 246 -18.45 -2.86 -11.55
C SER A 246 -17.36 -1.94 -12.11
N SER A 247 -16.46 -2.48 -12.95
CA SER A 247 -15.37 -1.72 -13.53
C SER A 247 -15.81 -0.53 -14.41
N THR A 248 -17.04 -0.54 -14.88
CA THR A 248 -17.62 0.50 -15.75
C THR A 248 -18.42 1.57 -15.01
N GLN A 249 -18.60 1.44 -13.69
CA GLN A 249 -19.50 2.30 -12.93
C GLN A 249 -18.91 3.70 -12.63
N PHE A 250 -17.60 3.86 -12.67
CA PHE A 250 -16.94 5.09 -12.28
C PHE A 250 -16.21 5.73 -13.46
N ALA A 251 -16.27 7.07 -13.53
CA ALA A 251 -15.49 7.82 -14.50
C ALA A 251 -13.99 7.61 -14.27
N PRO A 252 -13.17 7.36 -15.31
CA PRO A 252 -11.72 7.17 -15.15
C PRO A 252 -11.03 8.31 -14.41
N SER A 253 -11.48 9.55 -14.60
CA SER A 253 -10.95 10.76 -13.95
C SER A 253 -11.06 10.77 -12.40
N ALA A 254 -11.85 9.87 -11.82
CA ALA A 254 -11.97 9.73 -10.37
C ALA A 254 -10.76 9.01 -9.72
N PHE A 255 -9.93 8.33 -10.51
CA PHE A 255 -8.84 7.51 -10.03
C PHE A 255 -7.52 8.28 -9.93
N VAL A 256 -6.69 7.92 -8.96
CA VAL A 256 -5.40 8.58 -8.67
C VAL A 256 -4.20 7.94 -9.39
N GLY A 257 -4.41 6.88 -10.18
CA GLY A 257 -3.38 6.23 -10.98
C GLY A 257 -3.26 6.78 -12.40
N MET A 258 -2.43 6.14 -13.23
CA MET A 258 -2.30 6.52 -14.66
C MET A 258 -3.61 6.40 -15.43
N TYR A 259 -4.50 5.49 -15.01
CA TYR A 259 -5.83 5.37 -15.60
C TYR A 259 -6.64 6.66 -15.43
N GLY A 260 -6.52 7.28 -14.25
CA GLY A 260 -7.15 8.57 -13.96
C GLY A 260 -6.63 9.71 -14.84
N LEU A 261 -5.31 9.83 -14.94
CA LEU A 261 -4.66 10.85 -15.78
C LEU A 261 -5.09 10.72 -17.26
N ILE A 262 -5.04 9.51 -17.77
CA ILE A 262 -5.43 9.23 -19.16
C ILE A 262 -6.92 9.51 -19.36
N GLY A 263 -7.76 9.19 -18.39
CA GLY A 263 -9.18 9.48 -18.41
C GLY A 263 -9.50 10.97 -18.45
N VAL A 264 -8.68 11.81 -17.79
CA VAL A 264 -8.80 13.28 -17.88
C VAL A 264 -8.39 13.79 -19.27
N ILE A 265 -7.34 13.21 -19.87
CA ILE A 265 -6.77 13.71 -21.15
C ILE A 265 -7.57 13.19 -22.35
N LEU A 266 -7.91 11.90 -22.37
CA LEU A 266 -8.49 11.22 -23.53
C LEU A 266 -9.95 10.80 -23.34
N GLY A 267 -10.49 10.92 -22.13
CA GLY A 267 -11.80 10.35 -21.78
C GLY A 267 -11.77 8.81 -21.67
N SER A 268 -12.95 8.21 -21.70
CA SER A 268 -13.13 6.75 -21.72
C SER A 268 -13.11 6.22 -23.15
N GLY A 269 -12.43 5.08 -23.38
CA GLY A 269 -12.44 4.41 -24.67
C GLY A 269 -11.15 3.63 -24.97
N ALA A 270 -11.16 2.83 -26.03
CA ALA A 270 -10.05 1.94 -26.38
C ALA A 270 -8.66 2.61 -26.49
N PRO A 271 -8.50 3.82 -27.05
CA PRO A 271 -7.18 4.50 -27.05
C PRO A 271 -6.65 4.77 -25.65
N GLY A 272 -7.52 5.21 -24.73
CA GLY A 272 -7.16 5.44 -23.33
C GLY A 272 -6.77 4.15 -22.62
N GLU A 273 -7.51 3.07 -22.82
CA GLU A 273 -7.20 1.76 -22.24
C GLU A 273 -5.85 1.20 -22.71
N ILE A 274 -5.56 1.32 -24.02
CA ILE A 274 -4.27 0.88 -24.57
C ILE A 274 -3.13 1.70 -23.97
N LEU A 275 -3.27 3.02 -23.87
CA LEU A 275 -2.24 3.89 -23.31
C LEU A 275 -2.02 3.61 -21.82
N TRP A 276 -3.12 3.41 -21.06
CA TRP A 276 -3.02 3.01 -19.65
C TRP A 276 -2.31 1.67 -19.51
N LEU A 277 -2.67 0.66 -20.30
CA LEU A 277 -2.04 -0.66 -20.24
C LEU A 277 -0.54 -0.56 -20.53
N ALA A 278 -0.13 0.20 -21.55
CA ALA A 278 1.28 0.44 -21.86
C ALA A 278 2.02 1.08 -20.69
N GLY A 279 1.41 2.08 -20.05
CA GLY A 279 1.96 2.73 -18.87
C GLY A 279 2.02 1.83 -17.63
N ALA A 280 0.99 1.02 -17.40
CA ALA A 280 0.97 0.04 -16.32
C ALA A 280 2.08 -1.02 -16.48
N VAL A 281 2.28 -1.50 -17.72
CA VAL A 281 3.40 -2.39 -18.05
C VAL A 281 4.74 -1.71 -17.80
N ALA A 282 4.91 -0.46 -18.23
CA ALA A 282 6.14 0.31 -17.99
C ALA A 282 6.42 0.48 -16.49
N ALA A 283 5.42 0.83 -15.69
CA ALA A 283 5.53 0.93 -14.23
C ALA A 283 5.94 -0.40 -13.60
N CYS A 284 5.33 -1.52 -14.02
CA CYS A 284 5.71 -2.86 -13.57
C CYS A 284 7.14 -3.25 -13.98
N VAL A 285 7.58 -2.89 -15.18
CA VAL A 285 8.96 -3.10 -15.63
C VAL A 285 9.94 -2.31 -14.77
N ILE A 286 9.65 -1.06 -14.45
CA ILE A 286 10.47 -0.23 -13.55
C ILE A 286 10.55 -0.86 -12.16
N ALA A 287 9.44 -1.34 -11.62
CA ALA A 287 9.42 -2.04 -10.34
C ALA A 287 10.23 -3.35 -10.39
N TRP A 288 10.14 -4.11 -11.48
CA TRP A 288 10.94 -5.32 -11.68
C TRP A 288 12.45 -5.01 -11.75
N LEU A 289 12.85 -3.95 -12.45
CA LEU A 289 14.25 -3.49 -12.49
C LEU A 289 14.74 -3.05 -11.12
N ALA A 290 13.89 -2.40 -10.31
CA ALA A 290 14.20 -2.06 -8.93
C ALA A 290 14.42 -3.31 -8.06
N GLY A 291 13.62 -4.36 -8.25
CA GLY A 291 13.82 -5.67 -7.61
C GLY A 291 15.14 -6.33 -8.01
N ALA A 292 15.51 -6.27 -9.30
CA ALA A 292 16.79 -6.75 -9.79
C ALA A 292 17.98 -5.97 -9.19
N ALA A 293 17.82 -4.66 -8.98
CA ALA A 293 18.84 -3.84 -8.32
C ALA A 293 18.99 -4.21 -6.83
N VAL A 294 17.92 -4.54 -6.13
CA VAL A 294 17.97 -5.02 -4.74
C VAL A 294 18.61 -6.39 -4.63
N ARG A 295 18.46 -7.25 -5.64
CA ARG A 295 19.15 -8.53 -5.69
C ARG A 295 20.68 -8.37 -5.65
N SER A 296 21.21 -7.41 -6.39
CA SER A 296 22.65 -7.14 -6.45
C SER A 296 23.15 -6.37 -5.23
N ASP A 297 22.30 -5.53 -4.63
CA ASP A 297 22.66 -4.71 -3.46
C ASP A 297 21.44 -4.52 -2.53
N ARG A 298 21.44 -5.28 -1.44
CA ARG A 298 20.35 -5.25 -0.45
C ARG A 298 20.24 -3.93 0.32
N SER A 299 21.23 -3.07 0.27
CA SER A 299 21.16 -1.74 0.89
C SER A 299 20.12 -0.84 0.18
N ARG A 300 19.66 -1.23 -1.02
CA ARG A 300 18.65 -0.53 -1.82
C ARG A 300 17.21 -0.97 -1.57
N LEU A 301 16.96 -1.84 -0.60
CA LEU A 301 15.64 -2.40 -0.37
C LEU A 301 14.58 -1.31 -0.15
N GLU A 302 14.88 -0.30 0.65
CA GLU A 302 13.96 0.79 0.99
C GLU A 302 13.60 1.62 -0.27
N VAL A 303 14.60 2.00 -1.04
CA VAL A 303 14.37 2.78 -2.28
C VAL A 303 13.68 1.93 -3.35
N GLY A 304 14.06 0.65 -3.48
CA GLY A 304 13.42 -0.29 -4.40
C GLY A 304 11.94 -0.51 -4.07
N LEU A 305 11.59 -0.65 -2.79
CA LEU A 305 10.21 -0.75 -2.35
C LEU A 305 9.43 0.56 -2.53
N THR A 306 10.09 1.71 -2.40
CA THR A 306 9.50 3.01 -2.73
C THR A 306 9.07 3.04 -4.20
N VAL A 307 9.96 2.65 -5.12
CA VAL A 307 9.64 2.54 -6.55
C VAL A 307 8.48 1.57 -6.79
N ALA A 308 8.51 0.40 -6.13
CA ALA A 308 7.48 -0.63 -6.31
C ALA A 308 6.10 -0.19 -5.80
N ALA A 309 6.03 0.51 -4.66
CA ALA A 309 4.77 1.03 -4.12
C ALA A 309 4.17 2.13 -5.00
N LEU A 310 5.00 3.07 -5.48
CA LEU A 310 4.57 4.10 -6.43
C LEU A 310 4.11 3.48 -7.75
N ALA A 311 4.87 2.51 -8.28
CA ALA A 311 4.49 1.78 -9.49
C ALA A 311 3.18 1.00 -9.32
N THR A 312 2.90 0.48 -8.13
CA THR A 312 1.63 -0.19 -7.81
C THR A 312 0.46 0.76 -7.98
N ILE A 313 0.50 1.93 -7.36
CA ILE A 313 -0.59 2.94 -7.46
C ILE A 313 -0.75 3.40 -8.91
N LEU A 314 0.36 3.67 -9.61
CA LEU A 314 0.33 4.13 -11.00
C LEU A 314 -0.23 3.08 -11.97
N ALA A 315 0.11 1.81 -11.79
CA ALA A 315 -0.33 0.71 -12.66
C ALA A 315 -1.78 0.27 -12.40
N THR A 316 -2.30 0.52 -11.19
CA THR A 316 -3.61 0.06 -10.76
C THR A 316 -4.73 0.79 -11.51
N PRO A 317 -5.72 0.07 -12.10
CA PRO A 317 -6.82 0.70 -12.83
C PRO A 317 -7.80 1.45 -11.92
N HIS A 318 -7.95 1.03 -10.67
CA HIS A 318 -8.96 1.51 -9.73
C HIS A 318 -8.32 1.94 -8.40
N ALA A 319 -7.32 2.83 -8.45
CA ALA A 319 -6.77 3.44 -7.23
C ALA A 319 -7.50 4.74 -6.90
N TYR A 320 -8.01 4.85 -5.68
CA TYR A 320 -8.63 6.06 -5.14
C TYR A 320 -7.71 6.74 -4.12
N VAL A 321 -8.09 7.93 -3.65
CA VAL A 321 -7.32 8.68 -2.64
C VAL A 321 -7.06 7.85 -1.38
N HIS A 322 -8.03 7.06 -0.91
CA HIS A 322 -7.85 6.18 0.25
C HIS A 322 -6.80 5.07 0.01
N ASP A 323 -6.51 4.69 -1.23
CA ASP A 323 -5.51 3.69 -1.55
C ASP A 323 -4.07 4.21 -1.40
N LEU A 324 -3.88 5.53 -1.37
CA LEU A 324 -2.59 6.16 -1.10
C LEU A 324 -2.06 5.88 0.32
N VAL A 325 -2.92 5.39 1.22
CA VAL A 325 -2.52 4.86 2.54
C VAL A 325 -1.48 3.74 2.43
N LEU A 326 -1.47 2.99 1.32
CA LEU A 326 -0.41 2.01 1.01
C LEU A 326 1.00 2.64 1.02
N LEU A 327 1.10 3.93 0.73
CA LEU A 327 2.37 4.66 0.71
C LEU A 327 2.87 5.07 2.11
N ALA A 328 2.08 4.92 3.18
CA ALA A 328 2.49 5.31 4.53
C ALA A 328 3.74 4.56 5.04
N PRO A 329 3.86 3.22 4.94
CA PRO A 329 5.11 2.53 5.24
C PRO A 329 6.28 2.96 4.34
N MET A 330 6.01 3.22 3.05
CA MET A 330 7.01 3.72 2.10
C MET A 330 7.60 5.07 2.54
N PHE A 331 6.76 6.01 2.97
CA PHE A 331 7.21 7.30 3.48
C PHE A 331 8.16 7.12 4.68
N VAL A 332 7.84 6.19 5.60
CA VAL A 332 8.71 5.88 6.74
C VAL A 332 10.09 5.39 6.27
N TRP A 333 10.13 4.50 5.27
CA TRP A 333 11.41 3.98 4.75
C TRP A 333 12.19 5.04 3.99
N ALA A 334 11.53 5.85 3.17
CA ALA A 334 12.15 6.96 2.46
C ALA A 334 12.75 7.99 3.44
N MET A 335 12.04 8.30 4.52
CA MET A 335 12.54 9.19 5.58
C MET A 335 13.74 8.60 6.31
N ALA A 336 13.69 7.30 6.66
CA ALA A 336 14.80 6.64 7.33
C ALA A 336 16.07 6.61 6.45
N ASP A 337 15.93 6.26 5.15
CA ASP A 337 17.01 6.26 4.19
C ASP A 337 17.59 7.68 3.98
N ALA A 338 16.71 8.67 3.79
CA ALA A 338 17.11 10.07 3.67
C ALA A 338 17.91 10.56 4.89
N ARG A 339 17.48 10.18 6.10
CA ARG A 339 18.17 10.54 7.36
C ARG A 339 19.54 9.87 7.46
N VAL A 340 19.68 8.62 7.00
CA VAL A 340 20.98 7.93 6.95
C VAL A 340 21.93 8.62 5.97
N ARG A 341 21.45 8.99 4.78
CA ARG A 341 22.25 9.71 3.77
C ARG A 341 22.69 11.08 4.26
N ASP A 342 21.77 11.83 4.88
CA ASP A 342 22.09 13.14 5.44
C ASP A 342 23.10 13.06 6.60
N ALA A 343 23.07 11.99 7.40
CA ALA A 343 24.04 11.75 8.47
C ALA A 343 25.44 11.37 7.92
N ALA A 344 25.51 10.68 6.80
CA ALA A 344 26.75 10.27 6.15
C ALA A 344 27.43 11.41 5.38
N SER A 345 26.68 12.46 4.98
CA SER A 345 27.23 13.61 4.26
C SER A 345 27.85 14.62 5.23
N LEU A 346 29.15 14.51 5.48
CA LEU A 346 29.94 15.41 6.33
C LEU A 346 29.78 16.87 5.85
N GLY A 347 28.89 17.64 6.48
CA GLY A 347 28.75 19.09 6.28
C GLY A 347 28.00 19.56 5.03
N GLN A 348 27.59 18.69 4.12
CA GLN A 348 26.74 19.04 2.99
C GLN A 348 25.27 19.03 3.38
N THR A 349 24.52 19.99 2.83
CA THR A 349 23.11 20.27 3.11
C THR A 349 22.22 19.01 3.14
N ARG A 350 21.37 18.94 4.16
CA ARG A 350 20.37 17.90 4.44
C ARG A 350 19.23 17.89 3.45
N ARG A 351 19.61 17.75 2.18
CA ARG A 351 18.69 17.84 1.03
C ARG A 351 17.74 16.66 0.96
N ALA A 352 18.18 15.45 1.37
CA ALA A 352 17.38 14.25 1.22
C ALA A 352 16.16 14.24 2.15
N THR A 353 16.33 14.56 3.43
CA THR A 353 15.21 14.64 4.38
C THR A 353 14.20 15.70 3.99
N VAL A 354 14.69 16.91 3.61
CA VAL A 354 13.81 18.01 3.18
C VAL A 354 13.06 17.63 1.90
N LEU A 355 13.74 16.99 0.95
CA LEU A 355 13.10 16.52 -0.28
C LEU A 355 11.97 15.53 0.00
N VAL A 356 12.20 14.51 0.83
CA VAL A 356 11.16 13.51 1.16
C VAL A 356 9.97 14.17 1.87
N LEU A 357 10.21 15.11 2.80
CA LEU A 357 9.13 15.88 3.45
C LEU A 357 8.37 16.76 2.44
N ALA A 358 9.09 17.45 1.55
CA ALA A 358 8.46 18.28 0.52
C ALA A 358 7.61 17.43 -0.42
N CYS A 359 8.12 16.26 -0.85
CA CYS A 359 7.36 15.31 -1.66
C CYS A 359 6.07 14.85 -0.95
N TRP A 360 6.17 14.49 0.34
CA TRP A 360 5.00 14.08 1.12
C TRP A 360 3.97 15.18 1.28
N LEU A 361 4.43 16.41 1.54
CA LEU A 361 3.56 17.59 1.61
C LEU A 361 2.90 17.88 0.26
N THR A 362 3.64 17.81 -0.85
CA THR A 362 3.10 18.02 -2.19
C THR A 362 2.02 17.00 -2.53
N LEU A 363 2.24 15.71 -2.17
CA LEU A 363 1.22 14.67 -2.33
C LEU A 363 -0.02 14.98 -1.51
N SER A 364 0.13 15.36 -0.24
CA SER A 364 -1.00 15.72 0.64
C SER A 364 -1.77 16.95 0.11
N ILE A 365 -1.10 17.92 -0.50
CA ILE A 365 -1.77 19.05 -1.17
C ILE A 365 -2.53 18.57 -2.41
N ALA A 366 -1.95 17.69 -3.24
CA ALA A 366 -2.63 17.14 -4.42
C ALA A 366 -3.87 16.33 -4.02
N GLU A 367 -3.77 15.52 -2.95
CA GLU A 367 -4.91 14.80 -2.37
C GLU A 367 -6.00 15.78 -1.88
N LEU A 368 -5.62 16.85 -1.19
CA LEU A 368 -6.56 17.87 -0.71
C LEU A 368 -7.29 18.53 -1.87
N LEU A 369 -6.57 18.90 -2.94
CA LEU A 369 -7.17 19.50 -4.15
C LEU A 369 -8.17 18.54 -4.79
N SER A 370 -7.87 17.24 -4.84
CA SER A 370 -8.75 16.23 -5.43
C SER A 370 -10.00 15.95 -4.58
N LEU A 371 -9.92 16.12 -3.25
CA LEU A 371 -11.04 15.94 -2.32
C LEU A 371 -11.82 17.24 -2.08
N ALA A 372 -11.30 18.37 -2.54
CA ALA A 372 -11.91 19.67 -2.29
C ALA A 372 -13.23 19.81 -3.04
N GLY A 373 -14.31 19.86 -2.27
CA GLY A 373 -15.65 20.22 -2.73
C GLY A 373 -16.09 21.56 -2.14
N GLY A 374 -17.29 22.02 -2.46
CA GLY A 374 -17.88 23.21 -1.87
C GLY A 374 -17.09 24.51 -2.12
N PRO A 375 -16.71 25.27 -1.07
CA PRO A 375 -16.09 26.60 -1.22
C PRO A 375 -14.81 26.61 -2.06
N LEU A 376 -13.95 25.61 -1.89
CA LEU A 376 -12.70 25.56 -2.67
C LEU A 376 -12.97 25.23 -4.14
N ALA A 377 -13.93 24.35 -4.43
CA ALA A 377 -14.37 24.05 -5.79
C ALA A 377 -14.93 25.29 -6.48
N ALA A 378 -15.70 26.14 -5.76
CA ALA A 378 -16.21 27.39 -6.30
C ALA A 378 -15.09 28.39 -6.66
N VAL A 379 -14.03 28.48 -5.82
CA VAL A 379 -12.84 29.34 -6.10
C VAL A 379 -12.03 28.83 -7.29
N LEU A 380 -11.94 27.50 -7.44
CA LEU A 380 -11.15 26.87 -8.51
C LEU A 380 -11.94 26.67 -9.82
N GLY A 381 -13.20 27.08 -9.87
CA GLY A 381 -14.05 26.92 -11.06
C GLY A 381 -14.66 25.52 -11.19
N GLY A 382 -14.65 24.71 -10.13
CA GLY A 382 -15.20 23.37 -10.07
C GLY A 382 -14.28 22.37 -9.36
N PRO A 383 -14.75 21.16 -9.02
CA PRO A 383 -13.94 20.13 -8.41
C PRO A 383 -12.83 19.69 -9.37
N ILE A 384 -11.60 19.60 -8.84
CA ILE A 384 -10.46 19.08 -9.60
C ILE A 384 -10.55 17.56 -9.57
N ALA A 385 -10.55 16.92 -10.74
CA ALA A 385 -10.55 15.47 -10.84
C ALA A 385 -9.26 14.89 -10.20
N ALA A 386 -9.38 13.81 -9.43
CA ALA A 386 -8.23 13.16 -8.81
C ALA A 386 -7.14 12.78 -9.83
N GLY A 387 -7.54 12.34 -11.02
CA GLY A 387 -6.66 12.05 -12.14
C GLY A 387 -5.94 13.24 -12.76
N ALA A 388 -6.28 14.47 -12.37
CA ALA A 388 -5.64 15.69 -12.91
C ALA A 388 -4.45 16.20 -12.09
N VAL A 389 -4.25 15.74 -10.86
CA VAL A 389 -3.18 16.29 -9.98
C VAL A 389 -2.38 15.23 -9.24
N VAL A 390 -2.98 14.12 -8.84
CA VAL A 390 -2.31 13.11 -8.03
C VAL A 390 -1.34 12.26 -8.86
N PRO A 391 -1.71 11.77 -10.06
CA PRO A 391 -0.82 10.93 -10.87
C PRO A 391 0.46 11.64 -11.28
N GLU A 392 0.43 12.93 -11.62
CA GLU A 392 1.61 13.69 -12.02
C GLU A 392 2.63 13.78 -10.89
N VAL A 393 2.16 14.00 -9.66
CA VAL A 393 2.99 14.01 -8.46
C VAL A 393 3.60 12.63 -8.22
N LEU A 394 2.81 11.57 -8.35
CA LEU A 394 3.28 10.18 -8.19
C LEU A 394 4.30 9.80 -9.27
N ILE A 395 4.08 10.19 -10.53
CA ILE A 395 5.02 9.96 -11.63
C ILE A 395 6.35 10.68 -11.36
N ALA A 396 6.31 11.95 -10.97
CA ALA A 396 7.50 12.71 -10.63
C ALA A 396 8.32 12.02 -9.52
N PHE A 397 7.65 11.52 -8.47
CA PHE A 397 8.32 10.81 -7.38
C PHE A 397 8.85 9.45 -7.81
N ALA A 398 8.12 8.71 -8.62
CA ALA A 398 8.57 7.43 -9.17
C ALA A 398 9.83 7.60 -10.02
N VAL A 399 9.88 8.63 -10.86
CA VAL A 399 11.05 8.96 -11.68
C VAL A 399 12.25 9.32 -10.80
N VAL A 400 12.08 10.19 -9.81
CA VAL A 400 13.16 10.56 -8.88
C VAL A 400 13.68 9.34 -8.12
N ALA A 401 12.80 8.51 -7.58
CA ALA A 401 13.16 7.30 -6.86
C ALA A 401 13.87 6.29 -7.76
N ALA A 402 13.39 6.09 -8.99
CA ALA A 402 14.03 5.20 -9.98
C ALA A 402 15.42 5.69 -10.36
N VAL A 403 15.60 6.99 -10.63
CA VAL A 403 16.91 7.59 -10.95
C VAL A 403 17.89 7.42 -9.77
N VAL A 404 17.45 7.65 -8.54
CA VAL A 404 18.28 7.45 -7.33
C VAL A 404 18.68 5.98 -7.20
N THR A 405 17.76 5.04 -7.46
CA THR A 405 18.01 3.59 -7.41
C THR A 405 19.02 3.16 -8.45
N LEU A 406 18.89 3.63 -9.69
CA LEU A 406 19.71 3.19 -10.83
C LEU A 406 21.11 3.83 -10.84
N ARG A 407 21.22 5.13 -10.50
CA ARG A 407 22.52 5.84 -10.50
C ARG A 407 23.46 5.38 -9.40
N GLY A 408 22.96 4.96 -8.24
CA GLY A 408 23.78 4.37 -7.18
C GLY A 408 24.53 3.09 -7.62
N SER A 409 24.05 2.42 -8.68
CA SER A 409 24.66 1.20 -9.24
C SER A 409 26.04 1.43 -9.89
N ARG A 410 26.22 2.61 -10.51
CA ARG A 410 27.44 2.89 -11.31
C ARG A 410 28.65 3.30 -10.48
N LYS A 411 28.46 3.82 -9.25
CA LYS A 411 29.57 4.33 -8.42
C LYS A 411 30.32 3.28 -7.60
N GLN A 412 29.78 2.06 -7.42
CA GLN A 412 30.43 0.98 -6.69
C GLN A 412 31.25 0.02 -7.55
N GLY A 413 31.23 0.20 -8.87
CA GLY A 413 31.96 -0.67 -9.81
C GLY A 413 33.46 -0.40 -9.98
N VAL A 414 34.00 0.65 -9.34
CA VAL A 414 35.44 0.99 -9.50
C VAL A 414 36.01 1.47 -8.16
N LEU A 415 36.30 0.56 -7.26
CA LEU A 415 37.39 0.72 -6.31
C LEU A 415 38.54 -0.15 -6.81
N PRO A 416 39.60 0.42 -7.42
CA PRO A 416 40.82 -0.31 -7.68
C PRO A 416 41.53 -0.56 -6.34
N GLY A 417 41.67 -1.81 -5.94
CA GLY A 417 42.62 -2.17 -4.92
C GLY A 417 42.12 -2.77 -3.61
N ALA A 418 40.88 -3.29 -3.52
CA ALA A 418 40.57 -4.16 -2.38
C ALA A 418 41.30 -5.51 -2.58
N PRO A 419 42.19 -5.95 -1.68
CA PRO A 419 42.84 -7.25 -1.79
C PRO A 419 41.74 -8.32 -1.72
N ARG A 420 41.68 -9.19 -2.74
CA ARG A 420 40.82 -10.37 -2.73
C ARG A 420 41.10 -11.15 -1.45
N PRO A 421 40.08 -11.59 -0.67
CA PRO A 421 40.31 -12.46 0.46
C PRO A 421 41.06 -13.70 -0.08
N ARG A 422 42.27 -13.94 0.45
CA ARG A 422 43.03 -15.17 0.18
C ARG A 422 42.11 -16.35 0.50
N ARG A 423 41.79 -17.16 -0.51
CA ARG A 423 41.26 -18.49 -0.26
C ARG A 423 42.31 -19.21 0.58
N THR A 424 42.06 -19.42 1.83
CA THR A 424 42.77 -20.39 2.64
C THR A 424 42.45 -21.76 2.05
N HIS A 425 43.42 -22.32 1.35
CA HIS A 425 43.41 -23.74 0.98
C HIS A 425 43.19 -24.53 2.27
N GLY A 426 42.22 -25.43 2.22
CA GLY A 426 41.90 -26.33 3.31
C GLY A 426 43.15 -27.05 3.82
N ALA A 427 43.41 -26.93 5.09
CA ALA A 427 44.27 -27.84 5.79
C ALA A 427 43.60 -29.22 5.81
N ASP A 428 44.15 -30.17 5.14
CA ASP A 428 43.84 -31.59 5.29
C ASP A 428 43.99 -31.98 6.75
N LEU A 429 42.86 -32.18 7.42
CA LEU A 429 42.78 -32.86 8.69
C LEU A 429 42.75 -34.40 8.43
N THR A 430 43.95 -34.99 8.29
CA THR A 430 44.12 -36.44 8.44
C THR A 430 43.82 -36.84 9.84
N LEU A 431 42.62 -37.39 10.06
CA LEU A 431 42.22 -38.10 11.30
C LEU A 431 43.00 -39.43 11.34
N THR A 432 44.07 -39.48 12.12
CA THR A 432 44.68 -40.74 12.58
C THR A 432 43.76 -41.39 13.61
N LEU A 433 43.06 -42.43 13.21
CA LEU A 433 42.43 -43.38 14.11
C LEU A 433 43.49 -44.19 14.83
N THR A 434 43.66 -43.96 16.14
CA THR A 434 44.38 -44.88 17.04
C THR A 434 43.39 -45.89 17.54
N GLU A 435 43.63 -47.17 17.21
CA GLU A 435 42.94 -48.32 17.79
C GLU A 435 43.21 -48.46 19.28
N PRO A 436 42.25 -48.81 20.14
CA PRO A 436 42.51 -49.20 21.52
C PRO A 436 42.94 -50.66 21.56
N GLY A 437 44.15 -50.92 22.05
CA GLY A 437 44.68 -52.23 22.35
C GLY A 437 43.89 -52.97 23.43
N SER A 438 43.71 -54.24 23.19
CA SER A 438 43.24 -55.27 24.08
C SER A 438 44.17 -55.52 25.27
N SER A 439 43.65 -55.46 26.47
CA SER A 439 43.98 -56.34 27.61
C SER A 439 42.89 -56.26 28.67
#